data_e3a9d6616e8097223cf37463064d15bf
#
_entry.id   e3a9d6616e8097223cf37463064d15bf
#
_cell.length_a   1.000
_cell.length_b   1.000
_cell.length_c   1.000
_cell.angle_alpha   90.00
_cell.angle_beta   90.00
_cell.angle_gamma   90.00
#
_symmetry.space_group_name_H-M   'P 1'
#
loop_
_entity.id
_entity.type
_entity.pdbx_description
1 polymer ?
#
loop_
_entity_poly.entity_id
_entity_poly.type
_entity_poly.pdbx_seq_one_letter_code
_entity_poly.pdbx_strand_id
1 'polypeptide(L)'
;EFKQKIPQRAVILAAGFGMRMVPINTEMPKGLLEVNGEALIERIIKQLHEVGIKEIYVVVGFMKEKYEYLIDEYGVELIVNADYAAKNNLHSVKLVKEHLENAYIIPCDIWCEENPFSACELYSWYMIKNEETLNTSVRSNKKFELVKTKMNEVGDTMIGISYISFMDAPFIR
;
A
#
# COMPACT_ATOMS: atom_id res chain seq x y z
N GLU A 1 -23.60 -7.71 10.26
CA GLU A 1 -23.32 -7.44 8.81
C GLU A 1 -22.60 -6.10 8.58
N PHE A 2 -23.05 -5.00 9.20
CA PHE A 2 -22.41 -3.68 9.00
C PHE A 2 -20.98 -3.60 9.53
N LYS A 3 -20.67 -4.22 10.68
CA LYS A 3 -19.34 -4.26 11.28
C LYS A 3 -18.30 -4.96 10.39
N GLN A 4 -18.73 -5.87 9.52
CA GLN A 4 -17.86 -6.62 8.62
C GLN A 4 -17.41 -5.79 7.39
N LYS A 5 -18.03 -4.62 7.16
CA LYS A 5 -17.72 -3.73 6.03
C LYS A 5 -16.90 -2.50 6.43
N ILE A 6 -16.51 -2.41 7.70
CA ILE A 6 -15.71 -1.31 8.21
C ILE A 6 -14.24 -1.69 8.06
N PRO A 7 -13.43 -0.92 7.31
CA PRO A 7 -11.98 -1.07 7.31
C PRO A 7 -11.43 -0.94 8.72
N GLN A 8 -10.62 -1.89 9.15
CA GLN A 8 -10.11 -1.96 10.53
C GLN A 8 -8.67 -1.51 10.63
N ARG A 9 -7.88 -1.78 9.57
CA ARG A 9 -6.43 -1.60 9.58
C ARG A 9 -5.88 -1.22 8.22
N ALA A 10 -4.63 -0.80 8.22
CA ALA A 10 -3.88 -0.55 7.01
C ALA A 10 -2.45 -1.09 7.11
N VAL A 11 -1.91 -1.54 5.99
CA VAL A 11 -0.53 -1.96 5.83
C VAL A 11 0.13 -1.05 4.81
N ILE A 12 1.16 -0.33 5.22
CA ILE A 12 1.95 0.54 4.34
C ILE A 12 3.26 -0.17 4.00
N LEU A 13 3.53 -0.38 2.72
CA LEU A 13 4.72 -1.08 2.23
C LEU A 13 5.85 -0.08 1.99
N ALA A 14 6.80 -0.01 2.92
CA ALA A 14 7.92 0.93 2.93
C ALA A 14 9.30 0.25 2.99
N ALA A 15 9.40 -1.06 2.75
CA ALA A 15 10.64 -1.81 2.88
C ALA A 15 11.62 -1.65 1.71
N GLY A 16 11.14 -1.23 0.52
CA GLY A 16 11.90 -1.24 -0.73
C GLY A 16 13.03 -0.21 -0.79
N PHE A 17 14.18 -0.61 -1.35
CA PHE A 17 15.33 0.28 -1.59
C PHE A 17 15.06 1.36 -2.67
N GLY A 18 14.13 1.09 -3.60
CA GLY A 18 13.80 2.06 -4.66
C GLY A 18 14.91 2.31 -5.67
N MET A 19 15.60 1.28 -6.14
CA MET A 19 16.74 1.34 -7.08
C MET A 19 16.57 2.28 -8.27
N ARG A 20 15.33 2.48 -8.73
CA ARG A 20 15.04 3.38 -9.87
C ARG A 20 15.18 4.87 -9.55
N MET A 21 15.32 5.24 -8.28
CA MET A 21 15.42 6.63 -7.81
C MET A 21 16.84 7.02 -7.34
N VAL A 22 17.84 6.15 -7.55
CA VAL A 22 19.24 6.47 -7.27
C VAL A 22 19.67 7.62 -8.22
N PRO A 23 20.32 8.70 -7.73
CA PRO A 23 20.90 8.88 -6.39
C PRO A 23 19.96 9.52 -5.33
N ILE A 24 18.73 9.90 -5.67
CA ILE A 24 17.85 10.70 -4.79
C ILE A 24 17.58 10.00 -3.45
N ASN A 25 17.41 8.68 -3.46
CA ASN A 25 17.08 7.90 -2.27
C ASN A 25 18.27 7.29 -1.53
N THR A 26 19.50 7.72 -1.82
CA THR A 26 20.69 7.27 -1.06
C THR A 26 20.71 7.79 0.38
N GLU A 27 20.05 8.92 0.64
CA GLU A 27 20.01 9.57 1.95
C GLU A 27 18.61 9.54 2.61
N MET A 28 17.56 9.31 1.81
CA MET A 28 16.17 9.35 2.27
C MET A 28 15.36 8.20 1.65
N PRO A 29 14.63 7.40 2.45
CA PRO A 29 13.75 6.39 1.91
C PRO A 29 12.54 7.03 1.24
N LYS A 30 11.95 6.34 0.25
CA LYS A 30 10.88 6.88 -0.60
C LYS A 30 9.67 7.44 0.15
N GLY A 31 9.23 6.75 1.20
CA GLY A 31 8.07 7.17 1.99
C GLY A 31 8.27 8.48 2.72
N LEU A 32 9.52 8.92 2.92
CA LEU A 32 9.87 10.18 3.58
C LEU A 32 10.19 11.31 2.59
N LEU A 33 10.06 11.09 1.29
CA LEU A 33 10.12 12.16 0.31
C LEU A 33 8.94 13.10 0.53
N GLU A 34 9.21 14.40 0.43
CA GLU A 34 8.21 15.44 0.71
C GLU A 34 7.55 15.94 -0.57
N VAL A 35 6.25 16.16 -0.50
CA VAL A 35 5.45 16.89 -1.46
C VAL A 35 4.75 18.02 -0.71
N ASN A 36 4.93 19.25 -1.16
CA ASN A 36 4.37 20.44 -0.51
C ASN A 36 4.74 20.58 0.99
N GLY A 37 5.93 20.08 1.40
CA GLY A 37 6.39 20.15 2.79
C GLY A 37 5.81 19.08 3.72
N GLU A 38 5.18 18.04 3.18
CA GLU A 38 4.65 16.90 3.92
C GLU A 38 5.23 15.58 3.37
N ALA A 39 5.72 14.70 4.24
CA ALA A 39 6.21 13.40 3.83
C ALA A 39 5.07 12.51 3.28
N LEU A 40 5.36 11.76 2.21
CA LEU A 40 4.37 10.90 1.54
C LEU A 40 3.67 9.96 2.54
N ILE A 41 4.45 9.30 3.39
CA ILE A 41 3.90 8.35 4.37
C ILE A 41 3.05 9.04 5.45
N GLU A 42 3.42 10.24 5.89
CA GLU A 42 2.63 11.00 6.86
C GLU A 42 1.28 11.40 6.28
N ARG A 43 1.25 11.83 5.02
CA ARG A 43 0.02 12.12 4.30
C ARG A 43 -0.92 10.92 4.30
N ILE A 44 -0.41 9.74 3.95
CA ILE A 44 -1.17 8.48 3.94
C ILE A 44 -1.73 8.19 5.35
N ILE A 45 -0.91 8.28 6.39
CA ILE A 45 -1.32 8.00 7.77
C ILE A 45 -2.42 8.97 8.23
N LYS A 46 -2.28 10.27 7.97
CA LYS A 46 -3.29 11.27 8.29
C LYS A 46 -4.62 11.00 7.60
N GLN A 47 -4.60 10.66 6.31
CA GLN A 47 -5.80 10.31 5.55
C GLN A 47 -6.48 9.04 6.09
N LEU A 48 -5.72 8.04 6.54
CA LEU A 48 -6.25 6.86 7.22
C LEU A 48 -6.91 7.21 8.56
N HIS A 49 -6.27 8.08 9.36
CA HIS A 49 -6.83 8.56 10.63
C HIS A 49 -8.15 9.33 10.44
N GLU A 50 -8.26 10.15 9.38
CA GLU A 50 -9.48 10.91 9.04
C GLU A 50 -10.70 10.00 8.85
N VAL A 51 -10.54 8.80 8.29
CA VAL A 51 -11.60 7.82 8.12
C VAL A 51 -11.74 6.83 9.29
N GLY A 52 -11.00 7.06 10.38
CA GLY A 52 -11.11 6.31 11.62
C GLY A 52 -10.24 5.05 11.72
N ILE A 53 -9.33 4.82 10.77
CA ILE A 53 -8.37 3.70 10.81
C ILE A 53 -7.18 4.10 11.67
N LYS A 54 -7.00 3.41 12.80
CA LYS A 54 -5.92 3.66 13.76
C LYS A 54 -4.91 2.52 13.86
N GLU A 55 -5.28 1.30 13.47
CA GLU A 55 -4.41 0.14 13.43
C GLU A 55 -3.62 0.15 12.12
N ILE A 56 -2.41 0.71 12.16
CA ILE A 56 -1.57 0.92 10.97
C ILE A 56 -0.23 0.23 11.16
N TYR A 57 0.09 -0.68 10.26
CA TYR A 57 1.36 -1.40 10.17
C TYR A 57 2.20 -0.81 9.04
N VAL A 58 3.45 -0.46 9.33
CA VAL A 58 4.41 0.00 8.32
C VAL A 58 5.48 -1.07 8.17
N VAL A 59 5.53 -1.71 7.00
CA VAL A 59 6.57 -2.69 6.69
C VAL A 59 7.80 -1.95 6.22
N VAL A 60 8.85 -1.98 7.03
CA VAL A 60 10.11 -1.26 6.80
C VAL A 60 11.27 -2.22 6.52
N GLY A 61 12.32 -1.72 5.90
CA GLY A 61 13.54 -2.48 5.61
C GLY A 61 14.72 -1.54 5.43
N PHE A 62 14.87 -0.98 4.23
CA PHE A 62 15.90 0.03 3.95
C PHE A 62 15.70 1.27 4.80
N MET A 63 16.75 1.68 5.54
CA MET A 63 16.74 2.85 6.45
C MET A 63 15.56 2.84 7.44
N LYS A 64 15.23 1.66 8.01
CA LYS A 64 14.10 1.48 8.91
C LYS A 64 14.11 2.45 10.10
N GLU A 65 15.28 2.82 10.60
CA GLU A 65 15.48 3.76 11.71
C GLU A 65 14.91 5.16 11.43
N LYS A 66 14.82 5.56 10.16
CA LYS A 66 14.22 6.85 9.78
C LYS A 66 12.70 6.88 9.91
N TYR A 67 12.06 5.73 10.04
CA TYR A 67 10.61 5.61 10.25
C TYR A 67 10.21 5.48 11.73
N GLU A 68 11.16 5.34 12.66
CA GLU A 68 10.86 5.07 14.07
C GLU A 68 10.02 6.18 14.73
N TYR A 69 10.20 7.45 14.34
CA TYR A 69 9.41 8.56 14.85
C TYR A 69 7.90 8.41 14.59
N LEU A 70 7.50 7.66 13.55
CA LEU A 70 6.09 7.41 13.24
C LEU A 70 5.37 6.65 14.34
N ILE A 71 6.09 5.87 15.15
CA ILE A 71 5.53 5.15 16.31
C ILE A 71 5.01 6.16 17.33
N ASP A 72 5.85 7.12 17.71
CA ASP A 72 5.53 8.10 18.75
C ASP A 72 4.54 9.16 18.26
N GLU A 73 4.70 9.63 17.02
CA GLU A 73 3.89 10.73 16.50
C GLU A 73 2.51 10.29 15.98
N TYR A 74 2.42 9.07 15.41
CA TYR A 74 1.21 8.60 14.72
C TYR A 74 0.64 7.30 15.29
N GLY A 75 1.31 6.65 16.23
CA GLY A 75 0.85 5.41 16.86
C GLY A 75 0.85 4.20 15.92
N VAL A 76 1.74 4.19 14.93
CA VAL A 76 1.89 3.06 13.99
C VAL A 76 2.75 1.95 14.57
N GLU A 77 2.64 0.74 14.04
CA GLU A 77 3.52 -0.38 14.34
C GLU A 77 4.47 -0.64 13.18
N LEU A 78 5.78 -0.74 13.47
CA LEU A 78 6.79 -1.08 12.46
C LEU A 78 7.01 -2.59 12.39
N ILE A 79 6.91 -3.16 11.20
CA ILE A 79 7.23 -4.57 10.92
C ILE A 79 8.47 -4.62 10.04
N VAL A 80 9.55 -5.23 10.53
CA VAL A 80 10.83 -5.27 9.82
C VAL A 80 10.87 -6.41 8.82
N ASN A 81 11.04 -6.07 7.53
CA ASN A 81 11.41 -7.03 6.48
C ASN A 81 12.93 -7.08 6.34
N ALA A 82 13.57 -8.07 6.97
CA ALA A 82 15.02 -8.26 6.91
C ALA A 82 15.52 -8.64 5.49
N ASP A 83 14.65 -9.22 4.67
CA ASP A 83 14.95 -9.70 3.31
C ASP A 83 14.65 -8.66 2.22
N TYR A 84 14.44 -7.39 2.58
CA TYR A 84 14.02 -6.33 1.66
C TYR A 84 14.90 -6.18 0.41
N ALA A 85 16.19 -6.45 0.52
CA ALA A 85 17.14 -6.33 -0.59
C ALA A 85 17.04 -7.48 -1.60
N ALA A 86 16.60 -8.66 -1.16
CA ALA A 86 16.55 -9.87 -1.97
C ALA A 86 15.14 -10.22 -2.48
N LYS A 87 14.10 -9.68 -1.86
CA LYS A 87 12.71 -10.04 -2.13
C LYS A 87 11.85 -8.80 -2.40
N ASN A 88 10.79 -9.00 -3.20
CA ASN A 88 9.87 -7.95 -3.63
C ASN A 88 8.75 -7.65 -2.60
N ASN A 89 7.86 -6.74 -2.94
CA ASN A 89 6.70 -6.34 -2.13
C ASN A 89 5.78 -7.51 -1.73
N LEU A 90 5.72 -8.59 -2.53
CA LEU A 90 4.92 -9.77 -2.19
C LEU A 90 5.42 -10.44 -0.91
N HIS A 91 6.74 -10.45 -0.68
CA HIS A 91 7.31 -10.95 0.57
C HIS A 91 6.91 -10.05 1.76
N SER A 92 6.93 -8.74 1.58
CA SER A 92 6.44 -7.80 2.61
C SER A 92 4.97 -8.05 2.97
N VAL A 93 4.11 -8.31 1.98
CA VAL A 93 2.70 -8.68 2.22
C VAL A 93 2.57 -10.00 2.98
N LYS A 94 3.41 -10.98 2.71
CA LYS A 94 3.42 -12.26 3.45
C LYS A 94 3.78 -12.11 4.93
N LEU A 95 4.65 -11.16 5.29
CA LEU A 95 5.00 -10.89 6.68
C LEU A 95 3.82 -10.34 7.50
N VAL A 96 2.88 -9.70 6.85
CA VAL A 96 1.69 -9.07 7.46
C VAL A 96 0.41 -9.83 7.17
N LYS A 97 0.50 -11.07 6.73
CA LYS A 97 -0.65 -11.88 6.28
C LYS A 97 -1.78 -11.93 7.32
N GLU A 98 -1.46 -11.96 8.60
CA GLU A 98 -2.43 -12.01 9.70
C GLU A 98 -3.17 -10.68 9.88
N HIS A 99 -2.70 -9.60 9.27
CA HIS A 99 -3.27 -8.25 9.35
C HIS A 99 -4.04 -7.84 8.08
N LEU A 100 -4.30 -8.75 7.15
CA LEU A 100 -4.90 -8.42 5.84
C LEU A 100 -6.44 -8.44 5.84
N GLU A 101 -7.07 -8.89 6.90
CA GLU A 101 -8.53 -8.90 7.00
C GLU A 101 -9.09 -7.50 7.21
N ASN A 102 -10.02 -7.06 6.36
CA ASN A 102 -10.58 -5.70 6.34
C ASN A 102 -9.49 -4.62 6.36
N ALA A 103 -8.48 -4.80 5.51
CA ALA A 103 -7.26 -3.99 5.51
C ALA A 103 -7.01 -3.32 4.16
N TYR A 104 -6.52 -2.08 4.21
CA TYR A 104 -5.87 -1.46 3.06
C TYR A 104 -4.43 -1.93 2.96
N ILE A 105 -3.94 -2.13 1.73
CA ILE A 105 -2.53 -2.31 1.39
C ILE A 105 -2.11 -1.13 0.53
N ILE A 106 -1.07 -0.41 0.94
CA ILE A 106 -0.72 0.89 0.39
C ILE A 106 0.79 0.97 0.15
N PRO A 107 1.25 1.31 -1.06
CA PRO A 107 2.65 1.70 -1.27
C PRO A 107 2.97 3.02 -0.55
N CYS A 108 4.16 3.16 0.01
CA CYS A 108 4.56 4.36 0.75
C CYS A 108 4.88 5.57 -0.13
N ASP A 109 5.01 5.40 -1.44
CA ASP A 109 5.49 6.39 -2.40
C ASP A 109 4.36 6.96 -3.29
N ILE A 110 3.15 7.04 -2.74
CA ILE A 110 1.96 7.59 -3.40
C ILE A 110 1.55 8.89 -2.72
N TRP A 111 1.18 9.88 -3.53
CA TRP A 111 0.51 11.10 -3.10
C TRP A 111 -0.91 11.13 -3.63
N CYS A 112 -1.88 11.27 -2.73
CA CYS A 112 -3.28 11.52 -3.07
C CYS A 112 -3.68 12.89 -2.50
N GLU A 113 -4.09 13.82 -3.36
CA GLU A 113 -4.56 15.14 -2.94
C GLU A 113 -5.86 15.02 -2.15
N GLU A 114 -6.81 14.26 -2.67
CA GLU A 114 -8.03 13.88 -1.96
C GLU A 114 -7.84 12.55 -1.24
N ASN A 115 -8.56 12.37 -0.14
CA ASN A 115 -8.48 11.13 0.64
C ASN A 115 -9.07 9.95 -0.16
N PRO A 116 -8.26 8.94 -0.53
CA PRO A 116 -8.75 7.79 -1.30
C PRO A 116 -9.40 6.71 -0.44
N PHE A 117 -9.35 6.84 0.89
CA PHE A 117 -9.85 5.84 1.84
C PHE A 117 -11.28 6.14 2.25
N SER A 118 -12.00 5.10 2.68
CA SER A 118 -13.41 5.19 3.09
C SER A 118 -13.60 4.57 4.47
N ALA A 119 -14.58 5.09 5.21
CA ALA A 119 -15.01 4.50 6.48
C ALA A 119 -15.84 3.21 6.30
N CYS A 120 -16.23 2.88 5.07
CA CYS A 120 -16.98 1.65 4.75
C CYS A 120 -16.59 1.16 3.35
N GLU A 121 -16.21 -0.11 3.27
CA GLU A 121 -15.87 -0.79 2.02
C GLU A 121 -16.78 -2.00 1.80
N LEU A 122 -17.32 -2.14 0.60
CA LEU A 122 -18.31 -3.19 0.30
C LEU A 122 -17.67 -4.51 -0.13
N TYR A 123 -16.52 -4.45 -0.80
CA TYR A 123 -15.80 -5.59 -1.38
C TYR A 123 -14.32 -5.24 -1.57
N SER A 124 -13.51 -6.25 -1.82
CA SER A 124 -12.09 -6.05 -2.16
C SER A 124 -11.95 -5.34 -3.49
N TRP A 125 -10.98 -4.45 -3.57
CA TRP A 125 -10.68 -3.71 -4.79
C TRP A 125 -9.17 -3.39 -4.92
N TYR A 126 -8.77 -3.07 -6.13
CA TYR A 126 -7.41 -2.62 -6.47
C TYR A 126 -7.49 -1.37 -7.33
N MET A 127 -6.70 -0.35 -7.00
CA MET A 127 -6.67 0.92 -7.72
C MET A 127 -5.81 0.82 -8.97
N ILE A 128 -6.40 1.16 -10.10
CA ILE A 128 -5.74 1.30 -11.40
C ILE A 128 -5.92 2.72 -11.92
N LYS A 129 -4.99 3.16 -12.77
CA LYS A 129 -5.13 4.38 -13.55
C LYS A 129 -5.67 4.00 -14.93
N ASN A 130 -6.62 4.78 -15.44
CA ASN A 130 -7.14 4.62 -16.81
C ASN A 130 -6.11 5.09 -17.84
N GLU A 131 -4.97 4.42 -17.85
CA GLU A 131 -3.84 4.66 -18.74
C GLU A 131 -3.26 3.32 -19.16
N GLU A 132 -3.35 3.06 -20.45
CA GLU A 132 -2.91 1.79 -21.04
C GLU A 132 -1.39 1.66 -21.04
N THR A 133 -0.90 0.47 -20.70
CA THR A 133 0.52 0.14 -20.73
C THR A 133 0.76 -1.33 -21.10
N LEU A 134 1.90 -1.61 -21.71
CA LEU A 134 2.38 -2.98 -21.94
C LEU A 134 3.11 -3.57 -20.72
N ASN A 135 3.49 -2.72 -19.76
CA ASN A 135 4.22 -3.13 -18.56
C ASN A 135 3.30 -3.41 -17.37
N THR A 136 2.24 -4.17 -17.62
CA THR A 136 1.26 -4.52 -16.58
C THR A 136 0.89 -5.99 -16.64
N SER A 137 0.44 -6.53 -15.51
CA SER A 137 -0.06 -7.90 -15.42
C SER A 137 -1.58 -8.00 -15.33
N VAL A 138 -2.27 -6.85 -15.35
CA VAL A 138 -3.73 -6.79 -15.19
C VAL A 138 -4.37 -5.80 -16.15
N ARG A 139 -5.62 -6.09 -16.48
CA ARG A 139 -6.55 -5.14 -17.12
C ARG A 139 -7.93 -5.27 -16.51
N SER A 140 -8.73 -4.24 -16.60
CA SER A 140 -10.14 -4.28 -16.25
C SER A 140 -10.97 -4.85 -17.43
N ASN A 141 -12.00 -5.61 -17.12
CA ASN A 141 -12.99 -6.04 -18.08
C ASN A 141 -14.21 -5.11 -18.06
N LYS A 142 -15.21 -5.37 -18.91
CA LYS A 142 -16.46 -4.58 -18.99
C LYS A 142 -17.29 -4.58 -17.70
N LYS A 143 -17.00 -5.48 -16.76
CA LYS A 143 -17.65 -5.56 -15.42
C LYS A 143 -16.81 -4.90 -14.33
N PHE A 144 -15.71 -4.21 -14.69
CA PHE A 144 -14.73 -3.65 -13.75
C PHE A 144 -14.03 -4.70 -12.87
N GLU A 145 -13.96 -5.96 -13.32
CA GLU A 145 -13.19 -6.99 -12.65
C GLU A 145 -11.77 -7.01 -13.20
N LEU A 146 -10.78 -7.19 -12.32
CA LEU A 146 -9.39 -7.34 -12.72
C LEU A 146 -9.16 -8.73 -13.31
N VAL A 147 -8.63 -8.76 -14.53
CA VAL A 147 -8.25 -9.99 -15.21
C VAL A 147 -6.77 -9.92 -15.61
N LYS A 148 -6.11 -11.08 -15.60
CA LYS A 148 -4.69 -11.17 -15.95
C LYS A 148 -4.49 -10.91 -17.43
N THR A 149 -3.49 -10.06 -17.76
CA THR A 149 -3.06 -9.86 -19.15
C THR A 149 -2.28 -11.05 -19.68
N LYS A 150 -2.35 -11.27 -21.00
CA LYS A 150 -1.46 -12.20 -21.70
C LYS A 150 -0.13 -11.50 -22.01
N MET A 151 0.84 -12.28 -22.46
CA MET A 151 2.13 -11.74 -22.90
C MET A 151 1.93 -10.74 -24.06
N ASN A 152 2.51 -9.54 -23.93
CA ASN A 152 2.35 -8.42 -24.89
C ASN A 152 0.92 -7.89 -25.07
N GLU A 153 0.02 -8.17 -24.13
CA GLU A 153 -1.30 -7.55 -24.06
C GLU A 153 -1.23 -6.21 -23.34
N VAL A 154 -1.91 -5.21 -23.87
CA VAL A 154 -2.08 -3.91 -23.20
C VAL A 154 -3.04 -4.08 -22.03
N GLY A 155 -2.72 -3.45 -20.93
CA GLY A 155 -3.57 -3.45 -19.74
C GLY A 155 -3.50 -2.12 -19.00
N ASP A 156 -4.06 -2.07 -17.80
CA ASP A 156 -4.18 -0.86 -17.01
C ASP A 156 -2.94 -0.60 -16.14
N THR A 157 -2.61 0.66 -15.93
CA THR A 157 -1.51 1.04 -15.04
C THR A 157 -1.90 0.80 -13.58
N MET A 158 -1.13 -0.05 -12.90
CA MET A 158 -1.33 -0.41 -11.50
C MET A 158 -0.82 0.71 -10.57
N ILE A 159 -1.70 1.21 -9.69
CA ILE A 159 -1.34 2.24 -8.70
C ILE A 159 -0.77 1.60 -7.43
N GLY A 160 -1.32 0.47 -7.00
CA GLY A 160 -0.82 -0.27 -5.85
C GLY A 160 -1.66 -0.16 -4.57
N ILE A 161 -2.57 0.82 -4.47
CA ILE A 161 -3.53 0.87 -3.37
C ILE A 161 -4.58 -0.21 -3.59
N SER A 162 -4.87 -0.98 -2.54
CA SER A 162 -5.91 -2.00 -2.56
C SER A 162 -6.59 -2.14 -1.20
N TYR A 163 -7.79 -2.68 -1.22
CA TYR A 163 -8.52 -3.06 -0.02
C TYR A 163 -8.86 -4.56 -0.08
N ILE A 164 -8.66 -5.25 1.03
CA ILE A 164 -8.94 -6.67 1.17
C ILE A 164 -10.05 -6.83 2.21
N SER A 165 -11.20 -7.34 1.78
CA SER A 165 -12.30 -7.66 2.66
C SER A 165 -12.02 -8.93 3.49
N PHE A 166 -12.70 -9.09 4.61
CA PHE A 166 -12.62 -10.31 5.43
C PHE A 166 -12.98 -11.59 4.65
N MET A 167 -13.81 -11.47 3.62
CA MET A 167 -14.22 -12.62 2.78
C MET A 167 -13.09 -13.12 1.89
N ASP A 168 -12.24 -12.22 1.41
CA ASP A 168 -11.17 -12.53 0.45
C ASP A 168 -9.81 -12.77 1.13
N ALA A 169 -9.61 -12.25 2.34
CA ALA A 169 -8.37 -12.39 3.09
C ALA A 169 -7.88 -13.86 3.24
N PRO A 170 -8.73 -14.87 3.46
CA PRO A 170 -8.32 -16.28 3.54
C PRO A 170 -7.70 -16.82 2.24
N PHE A 171 -7.98 -16.21 1.09
CA PHE A 171 -7.49 -16.64 -0.23
C PHE A 171 -6.15 -16.00 -0.62
N ILE A 172 -5.65 -15.03 0.15
CA ILE A 172 -4.33 -14.43 -0.06
C ILE A 172 -3.28 -15.36 0.53
N ARG A 173 -2.49 -16.02 -0.34
CA ARG A 173 -1.50 -17.03 0.01
C ARG A 173 -0.09 -16.59 -0.32
#